data_d430309f247ce08e6acd65c9781ce6a6
#
_entry.id   d430309f247ce08e6acd65c9781ce6a6
#
_cell.length_a   1.000
_cell.length_b   1.000
_cell.length_c   1.000
_cell.angle_alpha   90.00
_cell.angle_beta   90.00
_cell.angle_gamma   90.00
#
_symmetry.space_group_name_H-M   'P 1'
#
loop_
_entity.id
_entity.type
_entity.pdbx_description
1 polymer ?
#
loop_
_entity_poly.entity_id
_entity_poly.type
_entity_poly.pdbx_seq_one_letter_code
_entity_poly.pdbx_strand_id
1 'polypeptide(L)'
;MNKTRSSSKKVSITQLNNHEVTNKRQALKDIKMLDFDTLQYKNPAQKRFYKTISKKDITFCIGPAGCGKTYLSVHRALRELGDKTNHIDGIVIVKPLVEAAGEKIGFLPGDVEEKTLPWMMSFYYNMEQIIGKQRLKV
;
A
#
# COMPACT_ATOMS: atom_id res chain seq x y z
N MET A 1 -6.95 2.96 -54.93
CA MET A 1 -7.35 2.38 -53.67
C MET A 1 -6.09 2.06 -52.87
N ASN A 2 -5.63 3.00 -52.02
CA ASN A 2 -4.46 2.82 -51.16
C ASN A 2 -4.95 2.41 -49.77
N LYS A 3 -4.63 1.17 -49.37
CA LYS A 3 -4.80 0.69 -48.01
C LYS A 3 -3.61 1.14 -47.16
N THR A 4 -3.77 2.14 -46.33
CA THR A 4 -2.86 2.48 -45.26
C THR A 4 -2.89 1.39 -44.18
N ARG A 5 -1.81 0.61 -44.08
CA ARG A 5 -1.58 -0.33 -42.97
C ARG A 5 -1.20 0.48 -41.74
N SER A 6 -2.09 0.51 -40.76
CA SER A 6 -1.80 0.96 -39.39
C SER A 6 -0.79 -0.02 -38.78
N SER A 7 0.42 0.47 -38.56
CA SER A 7 1.47 -0.25 -37.80
C SER A 7 1.20 -0.09 -36.33
N SER A 8 0.49 -1.04 -35.73
CA SER A 8 0.41 -1.13 -34.28
C SER A 8 1.78 -1.54 -33.72
N LYS A 9 2.48 -0.62 -33.05
CA LYS A 9 3.71 -0.93 -32.31
C LYS A 9 3.36 -1.94 -31.21
N LYS A 10 3.79 -3.19 -31.38
CA LYS A 10 3.79 -4.18 -30.29
C LYS A 10 4.83 -3.73 -29.27
N VAL A 11 4.37 -3.20 -28.14
CA VAL A 11 5.24 -2.97 -26.96
C VAL A 11 5.61 -4.36 -26.43
N SER A 12 6.90 -4.67 -26.33
CA SER A 12 7.34 -5.98 -25.86
C SER A 12 7.13 -6.07 -24.35
N ILE A 13 6.67 -7.23 -23.85
CA ILE A 13 6.48 -7.52 -22.42
C ILE A 13 7.76 -7.22 -21.59
N THR A 14 8.94 -7.40 -22.18
CA THR A 14 10.23 -7.08 -21.56
C THR A 14 10.40 -5.57 -21.27
N GLN A 15 9.87 -4.69 -22.11
CA GLN A 15 9.95 -3.24 -21.88
C GLN A 15 9.00 -2.78 -20.76
N LEU A 16 7.81 -3.38 -20.67
CA LEU A 16 6.86 -3.13 -19.57
C LEU A 16 7.45 -3.54 -18.22
N ASN A 17 8.01 -4.76 -18.14
CA ASN A 17 8.63 -5.28 -16.91
C ASN A 17 9.80 -4.42 -16.43
N ASN A 18 10.66 -3.92 -17.34
CA ASN A 18 11.78 -3.07 -16.95
C ASN A 18 11.33 -1.71 -16.40
N HIS A 19 10.26 -1.13 -16.95
CA HIS A 19 9.73 0.15 -16.48
C HIS A 19 9.11 0.02 -15.08
N GLU A 20 8.36 -1.05 -14.83
CA GLU A 20 7.79 -1.34 -13.51
C GLU A 20 8.88 -1.60 -12.45
N VAL A 21 9.89 -2.37 -12.77
CA VAL A 21 11.03 -2.64 -11.86
C VAL A 21 11.77 -1.36 -11.51
N THR A 22 11.96 -0.46 -12.47
CA THR A 22 12.62 0.83 -12.24
C THR A 22 11.78 1.72 -11.34
N ASN A 23 10.46 1.79 -11.55
CA ASN A 23 9.55 2.54 -10.72
C ASN A 23 9.50 2.02 -9.27
N LYS A 24 9.45 0.70 -9.08
CA LYS A 24 9.49 0.07 -7.75
C LYS A 24 10.79 0.39 -7.00
N ARG A 25 11.94 0.32 -7.68
CA ARG A 25 13.24 0.68 -7.07
C ARG A 25 13.32 2.15 -6.67
N GLN A 26 12.76 3.05 -7.47
CA GLN A 26 12.75 4.47 -7.14
C GLN A 26 11.82 4.75 -5.95
N ALA A 27 10.61 4.18 -5.91
CA ALA A 27 9.69 4.31 -4.79
C ALA A 27 10.31 3.80 -3.47
N LEU A 28 11.03 2.68 -3.50
CA LEU A 28 11.75 2.17 -2.33
C LEU A 28 12.86 3.12 -1.86
N LYS A 29 13.61 3.74 -2.77
CA LYS A 29 14.62 4.75 -2.43
C LYS A 29 13.98 5.97 -1.76
N ASP A 30 12.86 6.43 -2.29
CA ASP A 30 12.15 7.59 -1.76
C ASP A 30 11.61 7.33 -0.35
N ILE A 31 11.12 6.11 -0.07
CA ILE A 31 10.69 5.70 1.27
C ILE A 31 11.87 5.61 2.24
N LYS A 32 13.01 5.09 1.82
CA LYS A 32 14.24 4.99 2.62
C LYS A 32 14.85 6.34 3.04
N MET A 33 14.41 7.43 2.43
CA MET A 33 14.83 8.80 2.77
C MET A 33 13.87 9.52 3.71
N LEU A 34 12.75 8.88 4.11
CA LEU A 34 11.75 9.50 4.98
C LEU A 34 12.16 9.42 6.45
N ASP A 35 11.87 10.49 7.17
CA ASP A 35 11.95 10.52 8.63
C ASP A 35 10.62 10.05 9.23
N PHE A 36 10.65 8.88 9.85
CA PHE A 36 9.49 8.28 10.52
C PHE A 36 9.43 8.59 12.02
N ASP A 37 10.33 9.40 12.56
CA ASP A 37 10.41 9.66 14.00
C ASP A 37 9.42 10.72 14.48
N THR A 38 8.68 11.36 13.56
CA THR A 38 7.68 12.39 13.85
C THR A 38 6.35 11.86 14.42
N LEU A 39 6.19 10.54 14.51
CA LEU A 39 4.96 9.91 15.00
C LEU A 39 4.66 10.27 16.46
N GLN A 40 3.53 10.92 16.69
CA GLN A 40 3.03 11.21 18.03
C GLN A 40 1.93 10.22 18.43
N TYR A 41 2.11 9.57 19.58
CA TYR A 41 1.12 8.66 20.15
C TYR A 41 0.10 9.44 20.99
N LYS A 42 -1.19 9.25 20.72
CA LYS A 42 -2.28 9.88 21.47
C LYS A 42 -2.53 9.24 22.83
N ASN A 43 -2.07 7.99 23.02
CA ASN A 43 -2.22 7.28 24.30
C ASN A 43 -1.17 6.16 24.46
N PRO A 44 -0.98 5.65 25.71
CA PRO A 44 -0.02 4.59 25.99
C PRO A 44 -0.27 3.26 25.24
N ALA A 45 -1.52 2.93 24.94
CA ALA A 45 -1.87 1.70 24.22
C ALA A 45 -1.36 1.75 22.78
N GLN A 46 -1.47 2.88 22.10
CA GLN A 46 -0.89 3.09 20.77
C GLN A 46 0.63 2.90 20.78
N LYS A 47 1.32 3.47 21.77
CA LYS A 47 2.77 3.32 21.90
C LYS A 47 3.16 1.86 22.14
N ARG A 48 2.42 1.15 23.00
CA ARG A 48 2.64 -0.27 23.25
C ARG A 48 2.42 -1.11 21.99
N PHE A 49 1.30 -0.90 21.29
CA PHE A 49 1.00 -1.60 20.05
C PHE A 49 2.11 -1.41 19.00
N TYR A 50 2.53 -0.18 18.77
CA TYR A 50 3.58 0.16 17.81
C TYR A 50 4.92 -0.52 18.13
N LYS A 51 5.30 -0.55 19.42
CA LYS A 51 6.49 -1.27 19.88
C LYS A 51 6.35 -2.79 19.77
N THR A 52 5.14 -3.33 19.92
CA THR A 52 4.90 -4.77 19.83
C THR A 52 5.08 -5.26 18.41
N ILE A 53 4.53 -4.55 17.41
CA ILE A 53 4.68 -4.90 15.99
C ILE A 53 6.16 -5.03 15.60
N SER A 54 7.04 -4.19 16.14
CA SER A 54 8.47 -4.22 15.80
C SER A 54 9.27 -5.35 16.42
N LYS A 55 8.68 -6.04 17.41
CA LYS A 55 9.40 -7.06 18.21
C LYS A 55 8.88 -8.46 18.01
N LYS A 56 7.72 -8.61 17.41
CA LYS A 56 7.01 -9.87 17.30
C LYS A 56 6.67 -10.17 15.84
N ASP A 57 6.86 -11.43 15.46
CA ASP A 57 6.56 -11.91 14.11
C ASP A 57 5.06 -11.85 13.81
N ILE A 58 4.23 -12.11 14.83
CA ILE A 58 2.78 -12.05 14.72
C ILE A 58 2.22 -11.16 15.82
N THR A 59 1.38 -10.19 15.44
CA THR A 59 0.72 -9.28 16.38
C THR A 59 -0.76 -9.14 16.07
N PHE A 60 -1.62 -9.36 17.06
CA PHE A 60 -3.04 -9.10 16.99
C PHE A 60 -3.38 -7.77 17.65
N CYS A 61 -4.12 -6.92 16.93
CA CYS A 61 -4.58 -5.65 17.45
C CYS A 61 -6.10 -5.62 17.54
N ILE A 62 -6.63 -5.57 18.75
CA ILE A 62 -8.06 -5.51 19.04
C ILE A 62 -8.38 -4.15 19.67
N GLY A 63 -9.44 -3.52 19.23
CA GLY A 63 -9.89 -2.22 19.76
C GLY A 63 -11.00 -1.60 18.94
N PRO A 64 -11.64 -0.53 19.44
CA PRO A 64 -12.76 0.15 18.78
C PRO A 64 -12.35 0.75 17.43
N ALA A 65 -13.33 1.08 16.59
CA ALA A 65 -13.11 1.81 15.36
C ALA A 65 -12.46 3.18 15.64
N GLY A 66 -11.65 3.69 14.73
CA GLY A 66 -11.04 5.02 14.85
C GLY A 66 -9.88 5.13 15.85
N CYS A 67 -9.52 4.10 16.60
CA CYS A 67 -8.41 4.19 17.59
C CYS A 67 -6.99 4.13 16.96
N GLY A 68 -6.87 4.16 15.63
CA GLY A 68 -5.59 4.28 14.93
C GLY A 68 -4.89 2.96 14.59
N LYS A 69 -5.58 1.80 14.69
CA LYS A 69 -4.98 0.48 14.38
C LYS A 69 -4.32 0.43 13.00
N THR A 70 -5.08 0.74 11.96
CA THR A 70 -4.61 0.70 10.57
C THR A 70 -3.49 1.70 10.34
N TYR A 71 -3.65 2.94 10.82
CA TYR A 71 -2.63 3.98 10.68
C TYR A 71 -1.29 3.58 11.29
N LEU A 72 -1.29 3.09 12.53
CA LEU A 72 -0.07 2.67 13.23
C LEU A 72 0.59 1.43 12.59
N SER A 73 -0.22 0.49 12.10
CA SER A 73 0.28 -0.70 11.38
C SER A 73 0.95 -0.30 10.06
N VAL A 74 0.29 0.54 9.27
CA VAL A 74 0.82 1.05 7.99
C VAL A 74 2.08 1.88 8.23
N HIS A 75 2.06 2.77 9.21
CA HIS A 75 3.23 3.58 9.57
C HIS A 75 4.42 2.70 9.95
N ARG A 76 4.19 1.66 10.78
CA ARG A 76 5.26 0.75 11.17
C ARG A 76 5.79 -0.07 9.99
N ALA A 77 4.91 -0.57 9.13
CA ALA A 77 5.29 -1.32 7.94
C ALA A 77 6.14 -0.47 6.98
N LEU A 78 5.75 0.79 6.75
CA LEU A 78 6.52 1.71 5.92
C LEU A 78 7.89 2.06 6.55
N ARG A 79 7.95 2.21 7.87
CA ARG A 79 9.20 2.41 8.60
C ARG A 79 10.14 1.23 8.45
N GLU A 80 9.65 -0.01 8.61
CA GLU A 80 10.45 -1.22 8.41
C GLU A 80 10.94 -1.36 6.96
N LEU A 81 10.08 -1.06 5.99
CA LEU A 81 10.44 -1.03 4.57
C LEU A 81 11.50 0.05 4.27
N GLY A 82 11.44 1.18 4.99
CA GLY A 82 12.38 2.29 4.86
C GLY A 82 13.72 2.05 5.57
N ASP A 83 13.80 1.12 6.50
CA ASP A 83 15.02 0.84 7.24
C ASP A 83 16.04 0.12 6.33
N LYS A 84 17.22 0.74 6.16
CA LYS A 84 18.29 0.22 5.30
C LYS A 84 18.96 -1.03 5.86
N THR A 85 18.80 -1.30 7.16
CA THR A 85 19.35 -2.47 7.84
C THR A 85 18.49 -3.71 7.69
N ASN A 86 17.20 -3.53 7.35
CA ASN A 86 16.24 -4.61 7.13
C ASN A 86 16.28 -5.10 5.68
N HIS A 87 16.12 -6.41 5.51
CA HIS A 87 16.01 -7.06 4.21
C HIS A 87 14.55 -7.19 3.75
N ILE A 88 13.72 -6.15 4.03
CA ILE A 88 12.31 -6.12 3.66
C ILE A 88 12.17 -5.44 2.31
N ASP A 89 11.56 -6.15 1.35
CA ASP A 89 11.42 -5.69 -0.04
C ASP A 89 9.99 -5.23 -0.38
N GLY A 90 9.02 -5.46 0.51
CA GLY A 90 7.64 -5.09 0.24
C GLY A 90 6.70 -5.24 1.41
N ILE A 91 5.50 -4.68 1.27
CA ILE A 91 4.38 -4.80 2.21
C ILE A 91 3.25 -5.53 1.50
N VAL A 92 2.76 -6.61 2.10
CA VAL A 92 1.59 -7.33 1.61
C VAL A 92 0.39 -6.96 2.49
N ILE A 93 -0.66 -6.43 1.87
CA ILE A 93 -1.91 -6.10 2.54
C ILE A 93 -2.95 -7.12 2.14
N VAL A 94 -3.50 -7.84 3.11
CA VAL A 94 -4.57 -8.81 2.91
C VAL A 94 -5.83 -8.31 3.61
N LYS A 95 -6.91 -8.18 2.87
CA LYS A 95 -8.22 -7.78 3.38
C LYS A 95 -9.29 -8.72 2.86
N PRO A 96 -10.08 -9.37 3.73
CA PRO A 96 -11.21 -10.17 3.26
C PRO A 96 -12.25 -9.25 2.60
N LEU A 97 -12.69 -9.63 1.41
CA LEU A 97 -13.80 -8.98 0.73
C LEU A 97 -15.10 -9.54 1.34
N VAL A 98 -15.59 -8.88 2.37
CA VAL A 98 -16.89 -9.21 2.97
C VAL A 98 -17.92 -8.30 2.32
N GLU A 99 -18.87 -8.90 1.60
CA GLU A 99 -20.01 -8.17 1.07
C GLU A 99 -20.82 -7.59 2.24
N ALA A 100 -20.83 -6.26 2.36
CA ALA A 100 -21.70 -5.60 3.32
C ALA A 100 -23.16 -5.75 2.85
N ALA A 101 -24.04 -6.15 3.74
CA ALA A 101 -25.46 -6.38 3.60
C ALA A 101 -26.11 -5.84 2.29
N GLY A 102 -26.10 -6.67 1.22
CA GLY A 102 -26.82 -6.36 -0.02
C GLY A 102 -26.00 -5.80 -1.19
N GLU A 103 -24.75 -5.39 -1.00
CA GLU A 103 -23.87 -4.96 -2.08
C GLU A 103 -23.09 -6.17 -2.63
N LYS A 104 -23.57 -6.70 -3.75
CA LYS A 104 -22.85 -7.78 -4.45
C LYS A 104 -21.72 -7.19 -5.30
N ILE A 105 -20.47 -7.53 -4.97
CA ILE A 105 -19.27 -7.11 -5.72
C ILE A 105 -19.39 -7.46 -7.21
N GLY A 106 -20.08 -8.55 -7.55
CA GLY A 106 -20.29 -8.99 -8.93
C GLY A 106 -21.04 -8.03 -9.83
N PHE A 107 -21.80 -7.07 -9.30
CA PHE A 107 -22.57 -6.08 -10.06
C PHE A 107 -21.84 -4.74 -10.30
N LEU A 108 -20.67 -4.54 -9.69
CA LEU A 108 -19.89 -3.34 -9.95
C LEU A 108 -19.24 -3.43 -11.35
N PRO A 109 -19.32 -2.38 -12.18
CA PRO A 109 -18.63 -2.31 -13.45
C PRO A 109 -17.11 -2.25 -13.23
N GLY A 110 -16.34 -2.75 -14.19
CA GLY A 110 -14.88 -2.73 -14.15
C GLY A 110 -14.26 -4.12 -13.92
N ASP A 111 -12.93 -4.16 -13.91
CA ASP A 111 -12.17 -5.37 -13.60
C ASP A 111 -12.08 -5.64 -12.08
N VAL A 112 -11.38 -6.69 -11.69
CA VAL A 112 -11.26 -7.08 -10.27
C VAL A 112 -10.54 -6.00 -9.46
N GLU A 113 -9.56 -5.30 -10.02
CA GLU A 113 -8.80 -4.26 -9.34
C GLU A 113 -9.68 -3.03 -9.08
N GLU A 114 -10.42 -2.57 -10.07
CA GLU A 114 -11.36 -1.46 -9.93
C GLU A 114 -12.46 -1.76 -8.90
N LYS A 115 -12.97 -2.99 -8.90
CA LYS A 115 -14.00 -3.42 -7.93
C LYS A 115 -13.48 -3.50 -6.50
N THR A 116 -12.20 -3.82 -6.30
CA THR A 116 -11.61 -3.97 -4.95
C THR A 116 -11.03 -2.68 -4.39
N LEU A 117 -10.81 -1.67 -5.23
CA LEU A 117 -10.24 -0.39 -4.84
C LEU A 117 -10.95 0.28 -3.65
N PRO A 118 -12.28 0.37 -3.55
CA PRO A 118 -12.96 0.98 -2.40
C PRO A 118 -12.58 0.36 -1.05
N TRP A 119 -12.35 -0.96 -1.01
CA TRP A 119 -11.93 -1.64 0.23
C TRP A 119 -10.49 -1.35 0.61
N MET A 120 -9.64 -1.03 -0.36
CA MET A 120 -8.23 -0.69 -0.15
C MET A 120 -8.01 0.79 0.17
N MET A 121 -8.99 1.66 -0.10
CA MET A 121 -8.87 3.12 0.06
C MET A 121 -8.41 3.55 1.46
N SER A 122 -8.83 2.84 2.52
CA SER A 122 -8.39 3.16 3.88
C SER A 122 -6.88 2.98 4.08
N PHE A 123 -6.26 2.02 3.40
CA PHE A 123 -4.81 1.81 3.44
C PHE A 123 -4.10 2.85 2.59
N TYR A 124 -4.57 3.11 1.38
CA TYR A 124 -4.01 4.15 0.49
C TYR A 124 -4.04 5.52 1.15
N TYR A 125 -5.16 5.89 1.78
CA TYR A 125 -5.27 7.15 2.51
C TYR A 125 -4.24 7.24 3.65
N ASN A 126 -4.09 6.20 4.45
CA ASN A 126 -3.08 6.18 5.52
C ASN A 126 -1.65 6.27 4.96
N MET A 127 -1.35 5.57 3.87
CA MET A 127 -0.05 5.68 3.20
C MET A 127 0.19 7.09 2.69
N GLU A 128 -0.79 7.70 2.03
CA GLU A 128 -0.71 9.07 1.53
C GLU A 128 -0.42 10.09 2.65
N GLN A 129 -1.06 9.93 3.80
CA GLN A 129 -0.81 10.77 4.97
C GLN A 129 0.62 10.62 5.53
N ILE A 130 1.22 9.44 5.42
CA ILE A 130 2.54 9.14 5.98
C ILE A 130 3.66 9.52 5.01
N ILE A 131 3.56 9.13 3.75
CA ILE A 131 4.64 9.30 2.77
C ILE A 131 4.41 10.43 1.78
N GLY A 132 3.24 11.03 1.78
CA GLY A 132 2.80 12.07 0.85
C GLY A 132 2.31 11.52 -0.49
N LYS A 133 1.34 12.21 -1.08
CA LYS A 133 0.67 11.83 -2.33
C LYS A 133 1.62 11.61 -3.50
N GLN A 134 2.66 12.42 -3.60
CA GLN A 134 3.61 12.35 -4.72
C GLN A 134 4.43 11.05 -4.77
N ARG A 135 4.58 10.37 -3.61
CA ARG A 135 5.35 9.12 -3.48
C ARG A 135 4.47 7.89 -3.61
N LEU A 136 3.18 8.04 -3.35
CA LEU A 136 2.18 6.98 -3.54
C LEU A 136 1.74 7.00 -5.00
N LYS A 137 2.42 6.24 -5.86
CA LYS A 137 1.99 5.99 -7.23
C LYS A 137 1.14 4.72 -7.22
N VAL A 138 -0.15 4.88 -7.37
CA VAL A 138 -1.13 3.80 -7.54
C VAL A 138 -1.47 3.69 -9.01
#